data_11123272be320bf32c7953d18ef0cfec
#
_entry.id   11123272be320bf32c7953d18ef0cfec
#
_cell.length_a   1.000
_cell.length_b   1.000
_cell.length_c   1.000
_cell.angle_alpha   90.00
_cell.angle_beta   90.00
_cell.angle_gamma   90.00
#
_symmetry.space_group_name_H-M   'P 1'
#
loop_
_entity.id
_entity.type
_entity.pdbx_description
1 polymer ?
#
loop_
_entity_poly.entity_id
_entity_poly.type
_entity_poly.pdbx_seq_one_letter_code
_entity_poly.pdbx_strand_id
1 'polypeptide(L)'
;VFTDVELNDTETLYEHSSMAIRFYPEQPIFYLFNGVALVDMKKYEEAVKIFEKGRFMSADKKLTANFDTYIADVYHELGDKDMMDKQYDRVLRNDPENVYVLNNYAYFLSLDNERLEDALKMSAVTVEKEPKNVTYLDTYAWVLYKLGRYKDAKKWMEKVFSYDRNPQGINYEHYGDILYHLGDTDKAVQNWKKAKKLGGTSEFIDQKIKDEKIYE
;
A
#
# COMPACT_ATOMS: atom_id res chain seq x y z
N VAL A 1 1.07 -24.13 -3.71
CA VAL A 1 1.17 -22.86 -2.95
C VAL A 1 1.92 -21.81 -3.74
N PHE A 2 3.19 -22.01 -4.10
CA PHE A 2 3.96 -21.00 -4.85
C PHE A 2 3.33 -20.68 -6.22
N THR A 3 2.89 -21.69 -6.94
CA THR A 3 2.20 -21.53 -8.23
C THR A 3 0.88 -20.78 -8.08
N ASP A 4 0.16 -20.97 -6.98
CA ASP A 4 -1.13 -20.32 -6.72
C ASP A 4 -0.97 -18.81 -6.53
N VAL A 5 0.13 -18.40 -5.88
CA VAL A 5 0.51 -16.98 -5.76
C VAL A 5 0.75 -16.35 -7.14
N GLU A 6 1.48 -17.06 -8.03
CA GLU A 6 1.76 -16.57 -9.38
C GLU A 6 0.49 -16.48 -10.26
N LEU A 7 -0.49 -17.35 -10.02
CA LEU A 7 -1.77 -17.36 -10.75
C LEU A 7 -2.82 -16.42 -10.15
N ASN A 8 -2.52 -15.77 -9.01
CA ASN A 8 -3.43 -14.92 -8.27
C ASN A 8 -4.78 -15.59 -7.93
N ASP A 9 -4.72 -16.90 -7.60
CA ASP A 9 -5.88 -17.71 -7.23
C ASP A 9 -5.97 -17.82 -5.70
N THR A 10 -6.69 -16.89 -5.11
CA THR A 10 -6.82 -16.75 -3.66
C THR A 10 -7.45 -17.96 -2.97
N GLU A 11 -8.50 -18.56 -3.55
CA GLU A 11 -9.18 -19.71 -2.94
C GLU A 11 -8.25 -20.93 -2.94
N THR A 12 -7.64 -21.22 -4.06
CA THR A 12 -6.67 -22.32 -4.20
C THR A 12 -5.43 -22.09 -3.31
N LEU A 13 -4.96 -20.84 -3.20
CA LEU A 13 -3.87 -20.49 -2.28
C LEU A 13 -4.23 -20.80 -0.82
N TYR A 14 -5.44 -20.43 -0.40
CA TYR A 14 -5.94 -20.72 0.95
C TYR A 14 -6.02 -22.23 1.23
N GLU A 15 -6.61 -22.99 0.30
CA GLU A 15 -6.75 -24.44 0.45
C GLU A 15 -5.37 -25.14 0.52
N HIS A 16 -4.48 -24.86 -0.44
CA HIS A 16 -3.17 -25.47 -0.48
C HIS A 16 -2.28 -25.09 0.69
N SER A 17 -2.31 -23.82 1.13
CA SER A 17 -1.55 -23.39 2.30
C SER A 17 -2.10 -24.00 3.61
N SER A 18 -3.43 -24.11 3.74
CA SER A 18 -4.08 -24.79 4.87
C SER A 18 -3.70 -26.28 4.94
N MET A 19 -3.67 -26.96 3.79
CA MET A 19 -3.20 -28.35 3.69
C MET A 19 -1.71 -28.46 4.06
N ALA A 20 -0.87 -27.54 3.56
CA ALA A 20 0.55 -27.50 3.87
C ALA A 20 0.81 -27.30 5.38
N ILE A 21 0.06 -26.45 6.06
CA ILE A 21 0.12 -26.26 7.52
C ILE A 21 -0.23 -27.55 8.27
N ARG A 22 -1.21 -28.33 7.79
CA ARG A 22 -1.57 -29.59 8.43
C ARG A 22 -0.45 -30.65 8.37
N PHE A 23 0.29 -30.70 7.24
CA PHE A 23 1.38 -31.67 7.04
C PHE A 23 2.72 -31.19 7.58
N TYR A 24 2.93 -29.89 7.61
CA TYR A 24 4.21 -29.25 7.98
C TYR A 24 3.95 -28.06 8.92
N PRO A 25 3.39 -28.30 10.13
CA PRO A 25 2.96 -27.24 11.03
C PRO A 25 4.10 -26.37 11.59
N GLU A 26 5.33 -26.84 11.52
CA GLU A 26 6.54 -26.12 11.97
C GLU A 26 7.15 -25.21 10.89
N GLN A 27 6.58 -25.16 9.68
CA GLN A 27 7.10 -24.37 8.58
C GLN A 27 6.39 -23.00 8.48
N PRO A 28 7.03 -21.90 8.96
CA PRO A 28 6.39 -20.60 9.04
C PRO A 28 5.91 -20.06 7.70
N ILE A 29 6.59 -20.38 6.62
CA ILE A 29 6.26 -19.86 5.28
C ILE A 29 4.83 -20.20 4.84
N PHE A 30 4.30 -21.34 5.24
CA PHE A 30 2.92 -21.71 4.88
C PHE A 30 1.88 -20.86 5.62
N TYR A 31 2.20 -20.40 6.84
CA TYR A 31 1.36 -19.45 7.56
C TYR A 31 1.37 -18.06 6.88
N LEU A 32 2.50 -17.68 6.27
CA LEU A 32 2.56 -16.44 5.50
C LEU A 32 1.60 -16.49 4.31
N PHE A 33 1.67 -17.53 3.49
CA PHE A 33 0.79 -17.70 2.33
C PHE A 33 -0.69 -17.81 2.72
N ASN A 34 -0.99 -18.53 3.82
CA ASN A 34 -2.35 -18.66 4.31
C ASN A 34 -2.91 -17.32 4.79
N GLY A 35 -2.10 -16.55 5.52
CA GLY A 35 -2.47 -15.21 5.96
C GLY A 35 -2.70 -14.25 4.80
N VAL A 36 -1.86 -14.29 3.76
CA VAL A 36 -2.04 -13.48 2.54
C VAL A 36 -3.39 -13.83 1.87
N ALA A 37 -3.70 -15.10 1.69
CA ALA A 37 -4.99 -15.50 1.13
C ALA A 37 -6.17 -15.01 1.99
N LEU A 38 -6.05 -15.06 3.33
CA LEU A 38 -7.08 -14.54 4.23
C LEU A 38 -7.25 -13.01 4.10
N VAL A 39 -6.17 -12.26 3.88
CA VAL A 39 -6.23 -10.81 3.61
C VAL A 39 -7.00 -10.54 2.33
N ASP A 40 -6.69 -11.25 1.24
CA ASP A 40 -7.39 -11.12 -0.05
C ASP A 40 -8.88 -11.47 0.06
N MET A 41 -9.21 -12.43 0.97
CA MET A 41 -10.59 -12.79 1.30
C MET A 41 -11.25 -11.81 2.29
N LYS A 42 -10.56 -10.75 2.71
CA LYS A 42 -10.98 -9.75 3.72
C LYS A 42 -11.30 -10.35 5.10
N LYS A 43 -10.66 -11.47 5.44
CA LYS A 43 -10.78 -12.14 6.75
C LYS A 43 -9.67 -11.67 7.69
N TYR A 44 -9.68 -10.40 8.00
CA TYR A 44 -8.57 -9.68 8.62
C TYR A 44 -8.19 -10.22 10.01
N GLU A 45 -9.16 -10.49 10.89
CA GLU A 45 -8.89 -11.02 12.23
C GLU A 45 -8.31 -12.45 12.21
N GLU A 46 -8.71 -13.25 11.22
CA GLU A 46 -8.14 -14.57 11.01
C GLU A 46 -6.72 -14.47 10.48
N ALA A 47 -6.47 -13.54 9.55
CA ALA A 47 -5.16 -13.27 8.99
C ALA A 47 -4.15 -12.87 10.08
N VAL A 48 -4.50 -11.94 10.99
CA VAL A 48 -3.63 -11.57 12.12
C VAL A 48 -3.25 -12.79 12.94
N LYS A 49 -4.20 -13.64 13.32
CA LYS A 49 -3.93 -14.85 14.14
C LYS A 49 -2.97 -15.81 13.44
N ILE A 50 -3.14 -16.01 12.14
CA ILE A 50 -2.30 -16.89 11.34
C ILE A 50 -0.89 -16.29 11.19
N PHE A 51 -0.78 -15.00 10.90
CA PHE A 51 0.51 -14.32 10.81
C PHE A 51 1.26 -14.34 12.16
N GLU A 52 0.59 -14.06 13.29
CA GLU A 52 1.20 -14.14 14.62
C GLU A 52 1.72 -15.53 14.95
N LYS A 53 0.99 -16.57 14.56
CA LYS A 53 1.43 -17.95 14.75
C LYS A 53 2.67 -18.27 13.90
N GLY A 54 2.69 -17.89 12.62
CA GLY A 54 3.85 -18.07 11.75
C GLY A 54 5.06 -17.28 12.24
N ARG A 55 4.84 -16.03 12.66
CA ARG A 55 5.87 -15.17 13.24
C ARG A 55 6.53 -15.78 14.48
N PHE A 56 5.71 -16.30 15.40
CA PHE A 56 6.20 -16.93 16.64
C PHE A 56 7.14 -18.11 16.36
N MET A 57 6.88 -18.86 15.30
CA MET A 57 7.69 -20.03 14.91
C MET A 57 8.91 -19.67 14.07
N SER A 58 8.96 -18.46 13.49
CA SER A 58 10.04 -18.07 12.59
C SER A 58 11.31 -17.74 13.35
N ALA A 59 12.40 -18.43 13.00
CA ALA A 59 13.76 -18.09 13.40
C ALA A 59 14.47 -17.18 12.39
N ASP A 60 13.93 -17.03 11.19
CA ASP A 60 14.45 -16.17 10.14
C ASP A 60 13.99 -14.72 10.36
N LYS A 61 14.97 -13.81 10.51
CA LYS A 61 14.70 -12.39 10.79
C LYS A 61 13.93 -11.71 9.65
N LYS A 62 14.22 -12.06 8.39
CA LYS A 62 13.56 -11.47 7.23
C LYS A 62 12.11 -11.94 7.15
N LEU A 63 11.88 -13.23 7.35
CA LEU A 63 10.51 -13.75 7.38
C LEU A 63 9.70 -13.19 8.55
N THR A 64 10.33 -13.02 9.74
CA THR A 64 9.71 -12.37 10.90
C THR A 64 9.32 -10.92 10.57
N ALA A 65 10.19 -10.16 9.91
CA ALA A 65 9.88 -8.80 9.47
C ALA A 65 8.72 -8.78 8.45
N ASN A 66 8.64 -9.75 7.53
CA ASN A 66 7.51 -9.87 6.63
C ASN A 66 6.19 -10.08 7.38
N PHE A 67 6.18 -10.97 8.39
CA PHE A 67 4.98 -11.14 9.23
C PHE A 67 4.59 -9.85 9.95
N ASP A 68 5.55 -9.15 10.58
CA ASP A 68 5.27 -7.89 11.28
C ASP A 68 4.72 -6.84 10.31
N THR A 69 5.19 -6.81 9.07
CA THR A 69 4.69 -5.91 8.02
C THR A 69 3.25 -6.24 7.62
N TYR A 70 2.96 -7.50 7.29
CA TYR A 70 1.59 -7.92 6.95
C TYR A 70 0.61 -7.71 8.10
N ILE A 71 1.04 -7.94 9.35
CA ILE A 71 0.22 -7.66 10.53
C ILE A 71 -0.08 -6.17 10.63
N ALA A 72 0.90 -5.29 10.35
CA ALA A 72 0.69 -3.85 10.34
C ALA A 72 -0.31 -3.43 9.25
N ASP A 73 -0.13 -3.93 8.01
CA ASP A 73 -1.04 -3.67 6.90
C ASP A 73 -2.49 -4.07 7.26
N VAL A 74 -2.66 -5.24 7.89
CA VAL A 74 -3.98 -5.72 8.33
C VAL A 74 -4.58 -4.88 9.46
N TYR A 75 -3.77 -4.40 10.42
CA TYR A 75 -4.28 -3.49 11.45
C TYR A 75 -4.72 -2.15 10.88
N HIS A 76 -4.10 -1.67 9.80
CA HIS A 76 -4.62 -0.51 9.07
C HIS A 76 -6.03 -0.79 8.52
N GLU A 77 -6.24 -1.94 7.86
CA GLU A 77 -7.57 -2.34 7.34
C GLU A 77 -8.62 -2.51 8.45
N LEU A 78 -8.20 -2.90 9.65
CA LEU A 78 -9.05 -3.00 10.84
C LEU A 78 -9.30 -1.64 11.54
N GLY A 79 -8.61 -0.57 11.11
CA GLY A 79 -8.66 0.75 11.73
C GLY A 79 -7.93 0.85 13.08
N ASP A 80 -7.11 -0.14 13.44
CA ASP A 80 -6.31 -0.15 14.68
C ASP A 80 -4.93 0.49 14.44
N LYS A 81 -4.90 1.83 14.46
CA LYS A 81 -3.70 2.62 14.19
C LYS A 81 -2.57 2.37 15.19
N ASP A 82 -2.89 2.20 16.47
CA ASP A 82 -1.89 1.96 17.52
C ASP A 82 -1.15 0.64 17.27
N MET A 83 -1.87 -0.39 16.85
CA MET A 83 -1.26 -1.66 16.52
C MET A 83 -0.51 -1.62 15.19
N MET A 84 -1.00 -0.91 14.18
CA MET A 84 -0.28 -0.66 12.94
C MET A 84 1.08 0.01 13.21
N ASP A 85 1.09 1.14 13.91
CA ASP A 85 2.29 1.88 14.29
C ASP A 85 3.30 0.99 15.02
N LYS A 86 2.82 0.24 16.02
CA LYS A 86 3.66 -0.67 16.81
C LYS A 86 4.35 -1.75 15.98
N GLN A 87 3.68 -2.29 14.97
CA GLN A 87 4.27 -3.34 14.13
C GLN A 87 5.28 -2.73 13.15
N TYR A 88 4.96 -1.63 12.48
CA TYR A 88 5.91 -0.94 11.59
C TYR A 88 7.15 -0.46 12.35
N ASP A 89 6.98 0.15 13.53
CA ASP A 89 8.10 0.56 14.38
C ASP A 89 8.98 -0.63 14.78
N ARG A 90 8.42 -1.83 14.95
CA ARG A 90 9.20 -3.04 15.23
C ARG A 90 10.11 -3.41 14.06
N VAL A 91 9.60 -3.35 12.84
CA VAL A 91 10.41 -3.62 11.63
C VAL A 91 11.49 -2.56 11.50
N LEU A 92 11.12 -1.26 11.58
CA LEU A 92 12.04 -0.15 11.39
C LEU A 92 13.13 -0.03 12.48
N ARG A 93 12.90 -0.56 13.68
CA ARG A 93 13.97 -0.66 14.69
C ARG A 93 15.10 -1.61 14.28
N ASN A 94 14.80 -2.65 13.51
CA ASN A 94 15.77 -3.64 13.05
C ASN A 94 16.35 -3.31 11.67
N ASP A 95 15.53 -2.67 10.82
CA ASP A 95 15.86 -2.24 9.46
C ASP A 95 15.26 -0.86 9.19
N PRO A 96 15.95 0.23 9.65
CA PRO A 96 15.45 1.60 9.54
C PRO A 96 15.27 2.09 8.10
N GLU A 97 15.86 1.40 7.14
CA GLU A 97 15.84 1.75 5.74
C GLU A 97 15.02 0.76 4.90
N ASN A 98 14.15 -0.01 5.51
CA ASN A 98 13.24 -0.92 4.81
C ASN A 98 12.26 -0.12 3.93
N VAL A 99 12.60 0.00 2.65
CA VAL A 99 11.86 0.86 1.71
C VAL A 99 10.40 0.44 1.55
N TYR A 100 10.12 -0.86 1.64
CA TYR A 100 8.75 -1.36 1.55
C TYR A 100 7.91 -0.87 2.74
N VAL A 101 8.42 -1.05 3.95
CA VAL A 101 7.74 -0.61 5.18
C VAL A 101 7.64 0.91 5.24
N LEU A 102 8.72 1.63 4.92
CA LEU A 102 8.71 3.09 4.87
C LEU A 102 7.65 3.63 3.90
N ASN A 103 7.51 2.99 2.73
CA ASN A 103 6.50 3.38 1.75
C ASN A 103 5.08 3.16 2.26
N ASN A 104 4.78 1.95 2.75
CA ASN A 104 3.43 1.61 3.21
C ASN A 104 3.01 2.47 4.40
N TYR A 105 3.93 2.63 5.36
CA TYR A 105 3.67 3.47 6.53
C TYR A 105 3.42 4.93 6.14
N ALA A 106 4.27 5.51 5.27
CA ALA A 106 4.07 6.87 4.76
C ALA A 106 2.73 7.02 4.03
N TYR A 107 2.35 6.03 3.22
CA TYR A 107 1.08 6.02 2.50
C TYR A 107 -0.11 6.01 3.46
N PHE A 108 -0.14 5.10 4.43
CA PHE A 108 -1.24 5.02 5.41
C PHE A 108 -1.36 6.27 6.27
N LEU A 109 -0.23 6.81 6.78
CA LEU A 109 -0.24 8.09 7.48
C LEU A 109 -0.82 9.22 6.62
N SER A 110 -0.57 9.19 5.32
CA SER A 110 -1.11 10.19 4.40
C SER A 110 -2.60 10.03 4.14
N LEU A 111 -3.11 8.79 4.08
CA LEU A 111 -4.55 8.52 3.96
C LEU A 111 -5.30 9.03 5.19
N ASP A 112 -4.74 8.80 6.37
CA ASP A 112 -5.31 9.24 7.64
C ASP A 112 -5.11 10.75 7.91
N ASN A 113 -4.35 11.43 7.06
CA ASN A 113 -3.95 12.83 7.24
C ASN A 113 -3.22 13.08 8.58
N GLU A 114 -2.45 12.08 9.03
CA GLU A 114 -1.72 12.10 10.29
C GLU A 114 -0.20 12.10 10.06
N ARG A 115 0.55 12.75 10.95
CA ARG A 115 2.03 12.74 10.97
C ARG A 115 2.65 12.95 9.58
N LEU A 116 2.07 13.84 8.75
CA LEU A 116 2.45 14.04 7.34
C LEU A 116 3.93 14.41 7.13
N GLU A 117 4.55 15.12 8.09
CA GLU A 117 5.99 15.42 8.01
C GLU A 117 6.85 14.16 8.24
N ASP A 118 6.40 13.21 9.05
CA ASP A 118 7.10 11.93 9.21
C ASP A 118 6.90 11.08 7.95
N ALA A 119 5.67 11.03 7.41
CA ALA A 119 5.38 10.39 6.13
C ALA A 119 6.26 10.95 5.00
N LEU A 120 6.49 12.28 4.97
CA LEU A 120 7.37 12.92 4.01
C LEU A 120 8.82 12.43 4.15
N LYS A 121 9.34 12.34 5.38
CA LYS A 121 10.71 11.84 5.62
C LYS A 121 10.86 10.38 5.18
N MET A 122 9.88 9.53 5.53
CA MET A 122 9.86 8.11 5.16
C MET A 122 9.84 7.94 3.63
N SER A 123 8.90 8.59 2.96
CA SER A 123 8.76 8.51 1.50
C SER A 123 9.93 9.17 0.76
N ALA A 124 10.62 10.16 1.33
CA ALA A 124 11.85 10.70 0.76
C ALA A 124 12.97 9.66 0.70
N VAL A 125 13.13 8.84 1.77
CA VAL A 125 14.11 7.74 1.76
C VAL A 125 13.80 6.74 0.65
N THR A 126 12.54 6.41 0.43
CA THR A 126 12.16 5.42 -0.60
C THR A 126 12.51 5.89 -2.01
N VAL A 127 12.23 7.15 -2.34
CA VAL A 127 12.54 7.70 -3.67
C VAL A 127 14.03 8.00 -3.88
N GLU A 128 14.79 8.19 -2.80
CA GLU A 128 16.26 8.29 -2.86
C GLU A 128 16.89 6.94 -3.18
N LYS A 129 16.43 5.88 -2.53
CA LYS A 129 16.96 4.51 -2.73
C LYS A 129 16.52 3.90 -4.05
N GLU A 130 15.27 4.12 -4.45
CA GLU A 130 14.68 3.55 -5.66
C GLU A 130 14.03 4.65 -6.53
N PRO A 131 14.83 5.51 -7.18
CA PRO A 131 14.35 6.73 -7.84
C PRO A 131 13.49 6.51 -9.09
N LYS A 132 13.33 5.27 -9.54
CA LYS A 132 12.48 4.89 -10.67
C LYS A 132 11.33 3.97 -10.27
N ASN A 133 11.19 3.64 -8.99
CA ASN A 133 10.07 2.84 -8.51
C ASN A 133 8.80 3.70 -8.51
N VAL A 134 7.89 3.41 -9.43
CA VAL A 134 6.69 4.22 -9.67
C VAL A 134 5.74 4.25 -8.48
N THR A 135 5.67 3.16 -7.69
CA THR A 135 4.88 3.11 -6.45
C THR A 135 5.41 4.10 -5.42
N TYR A 136 6.74 4.14 -5.24
CA TYR A 136 7.36 5.05 -4.27
C TYR A 136 7.27 6.51 -4.71
N LEU A 137 7.39 6.76 -6.03
CA LEU A 137 7.19 8.09 -6.59
C LEU A 137 5.76 8.59 -6.39
N ASP A 138 4.75 7.73 -6.57
CA ASP A 138 3.35 8.06 -6.36
C ASP A 138 3.07 8.36 -4.89
N THR A 139 3.52 7.50 -3.97
CA THR A 139 3.37 7.75 -2.52
C THR A 139 4.01 9.08 -2.10
N TYR A 140 5.23 9.37 -2.57
CA TYR A 140 5.89 10.64 -2.26
C TYR A 140 5.12 11.85 -2.80
N ALA A 141 4.60 11.74 -4.03
CA ALA A 141 3.75 12.78 -4.63
C ALA A 141 2.45 12.95 -3.83
N TRP A 142 1.84 11.87 -3.39
CA TRP A 142 0.61 11.89 -2.61
C TRP A 142 0.82 12.53 -1.23
N VAL A 143 1.90 12.19 -0.52
CA VAL A 143 2.26 12.85 0.75
C VAL A 143 2.48 14.35 0.55
N LEU A 144 3.17 14.77 -0.52
CA LEU A 144 3.32 16.19 -0.86
C LEU A 144 1.97 16.87 -1.14
N TYR A 145 1.04 16.16 -1.80
CA TYR A 145 -0.31 16.65 -2.03
C TYR A 145 -1.05 16.89 -0.71
N LYS A 146 -1.02 15.91 0.21
CA LYS A 146 -1.64 16.04 1.54
C LYS A 146 -1.04 17.17 2.38
N LEU A 147 0.23 17.50 2.17
CA LEU A 147 0.90 18.67 2.75
C LEU A 147 0.56 20.01 2.05
N GLY A 148 -0.32 20.01 1.04
CA GLY A 148 -0.66 21.20 0.26
C GLY A 148 0.44 21.66 -0.71
N ARG A 149 1.50 20.87 -0.90
CA ARG A 149 2.64 21.17 -1.79
C ARG A 149 2.35 20.74 -3.23
N TYR A 150 1.22 21.19 -3.77
CA TYR A 150 0.67 20.73 -5.06
C TYR A 150 1.60 20.86 -6.24
N LYS A 151 2.41 21.94 -6.31
CA LYS A 151 3.40 22.14 -7.41
C LYS A 151 4.50 21.09 -7.38
N ASP A 152 4.95 20.70 -6.19
CA ASP A 152 5.97 19.67 -6.06
C ASP A 152 5.36 18.29 -6.29
N ALA A 153 4.18 18.02 -5.74
CA ALA A 153 3.42 16.80 -6.00
C ALA A 153 3.24 16.55 -7.51
N LYS A 154 2.87 17.58 -8.28
CA LYS A 154 2.75 17.50 -9.73
C LYS A 154 4.04 17.01 -10.40
N LYS A 155 5.20 17.59 -10.03
CA LYS A 155 6.49 17.20 -10.62
C LYS A 155 6.82 15.72 -10.39
N TRP A 156 6.46 15.19 -9.21
CA TRP A 156 6.71 13.79 -8.88
C TRP A 156 5.73 12.85 -9.59
N MET A 157 4.46 13.23 -9.73
CA MET A 157 3.51 12.48 -10.56
C MET A 157 3.90 12.45 -12.04
N GLU A 158 4.45 13.54 -12.58
CA GLU A 158 4.99 13.57 -13.95
C GLU A 158 6.15 12.58 -14.13
N LYS A 159 6.96 12.33 -13.09
CA LYS A 159 7.98 11.26 -13.11
C LYS A 159 7.34 9.87 -13.14
N VAL A 160 6.25 9.63 -12.37
CA VAL A 160 5.51 8.36 -12.44
C VAL A 160 5.14 8.07 -13.89
N PHE A 161 4.48 9.00 -14.58
CA PHE A 161 4.09 8.83 -15.97
C PHE A 161 5.26 8.74 -16.96
N SER A 162 6.43 9.25 -16.60
CA SER A 162 7.63 9.13 -17.45
C SER A 162 8.29 7.76 -17.35
N TYR A 163 8.16 7.07 -16.23
CA TYR A 163 8.78 5.76 -16.00
C TYR A 163 7.82 4.60 -16.22
N ASP A 164 6.52 4.80 -15.97
CA ASP A 164 5.50 3.77 -16.16
C ASP A 164 4.81 3.93 -17.54
N ARG A 165 4.83 2.86 -18.32
CA ARG A 165 4.13 2.82 -19.62
C ARG A 165 2.64 2.46 -19.47
N ASN A 166 2.25 1.88 -18.35
CA ASN A 166 0.89 1.44 -18.07
C ASN A 166 0.43 1.88 -16.66
N PRO A 167 0.38 3.21 -16.37
CA PRO A 167 -0.03 3.71 -15.07
C PRO A 167 -1.43 3.22 -14.70
N GLN A 168 -1.61 2.92 -13.41
CA GLN A 168 -2.88 2.43 -12.86
C GLN A 168 -3.90 3.57 -12.70
N GLY A 169 -5.17 3.22 -12.51
CA GLY A 169 -6.23 4.22 -12.32
C GLY A 169 -5.96 5.17 -11.16
N ILE A 170 -5.45 4.66 -10.05
CA ILE A 170 -5.12 5.48 -8.86
C ILE A 170 -4.10 6.59 -9.19
N ASN A 171 -3.10 6.33 -10.02
CA ASN A 171 -2.11 7.36 -10.41
C ASN A 171 -2.78 8.52 -11.17
N TYR A 172 -3.75 8.20 -12.05
CA TYR A 172 -4.53 9.23 -12.74
C TYR A 172 -5.49 9.97 -11.80
N GLU A 173 -6.05 9.30 -10.80
CA GLU A 173 -6.88 9.95 -9.79
C GLU A 173 -6.05 10.94 -8.96
N HIS A 174 -4.93 10.51 -8.39
CA HIS A 174 -4.00 11.38 -7.65
C HIS A 174 -3.55 12.59 -8.49
N TYR A 175 -3.24 12.35 -9.77
CA TYR A 175 -2.84 13.46 -10.65
C TYR A 175 -3.99 14.42 -10.93
N GLY A 176 -5.20 13.91 -11.09
CA GLY A 176 -6.40 14.72 -11.22
C GLY A 176 -6.63 15.62 -10.00
N ASP A 177 -6.50 15.06 -8.79
CA ASP A 177 -6.65 15.79 -7.53
C ASP A 177 -5.61 16.92 -7.41
N ILE A 178 -4.36 16.63 -7.76
CA ILE A 178 -3.28 17.62 -7.79
C ILE A 178 -3.58 18.75 -8.79
N LEU A 179 -4.04 18.41 -10.00
CA LEU A 179 -4.36 19.39 -11.04
C LEU A 179 -5.54 20.29 -10.65
N TYR A 180 -6.53 19.73 -9.98
CA TYR A 180 -7.67 20.48 -9.46
C TYR A 180 -7.21 21.57 -8.48
N HIS A 181 -6.39 21.24 -7.51
CA HIS A 181 -5.84 22.21 -6.55
C HIS A 181 -4.90 23.25 -7.20
N LEU A 182 -4.36 22.95 -8.36
CA LEU A 182 -3.58 23.91 -9.17
C LEU A 182 -4.46 24.78 -10.08
N GLY A 183 -5.80 24.60 -10.04
CA GLY A 183 -6.78 25.37 -10.80
C GLY A 183 -7.02 24.87 -12.23
N ASP A 184 -6.51 23.71 -12.61
CA ASP A 184 -6.68 23.10 -13.94
C ASP A 184 -7.81 22.04 -13.89
N THR A 185 -9.04 22.50 -13.64
CA THR A 185 -10.22 21.63 -13.47
C THR A 185 -10.50 20.77 -14.70
N ASP A 186 -10.32 21.33 -15.91
CA ASP A 186 -10.57 20.57 -17.15
C ASP A 186 -9.64 19.34 -17.25
N LYS A 187 -8.36 19.51 -16.95
CA LYS A 187 -7.43 18.39 -16.95
C LYS A 187 -7.63 17.45 -15.76
N ALA A 188 -8.06 17.97 -14.60
CA ALA A 188 -8.43 17.13 -13.48
C ALA A 188 -9.54 16.15 -13.87
N VAL A 189 -10.63 16.64 -14.44
CA VAL A 189 -11.76 15.82 -14.90
C VAL A 189 -11.34 14.81 -15.98
N GLN A 190 -10.46 15.20 -16.91
CA GLN A 190 -9.94 14.27 -17.91
C GLN A 190 -9.16 13.11 -17.26
N ASN A 191 -8.34 13.40 -16.26
CA ASN A 191 -7.59 12.39 -15.53
C ASN A 191 -8.50 11.48 -14.69
N TRP A 192 -9.50 12.02 -13.99
CA TRP A 192 -10.49 11.23 -13.26
C TRP A 192 -11.29 10.31 -14.17
N LYS A 193 -11.71 10.77 -15.36
CA LYS A 193 -12.37 9.91 -16.37
C LYS A 193 -11.46 8.76 -16.83
N LYS A 194 -10.16 9.03 -16.99
CA LYS A 194 -9.18 8.01 -17.35
C LYS A 194 -8.95 7.02 -16.19
N ALA A 195 -8.85 7.52 -14.96
CA ALA A 195 -8.76 6.74 -13.75
C ALA A 195 -9.94 5.75 -13.63
N LYS A 196 -11.17 6.25 -13.73
CA LYS A 196 -12.38 5.41 -13.70
C LYS A 196 -12.36 4.31 -14.75
N LYS A 197 -11.93 4.61 -15.98
CA LYS A 197 -11.86 3.62 -17.08
C LYS A 197 -10.87 2.49 -16.78
N LEU A 198 -9.78 2.78 -16.07
CA LEU A 198 -8.75 1.81 -15.71
C LEU A 198 -9.12 1.00 -14.46
N GLY A 199 -9.97 1.56 -13.59
CA GLY A 199 -10.33 0.94 -12.31
C GLY A 199 -9.26 1.14 -11.21
N GLY A 200 -9.52 0.57 -10.02
CA GLY A 200 -8.61 0.70 -8.88
C GLY A 200 -8.54 2.12 -8.30
N THR A 201 -9.68 2.83 -8.30
CA THR A 201 -9.85 4.20 -7.83
C THR A 201 -10.61 4.24 -6.51
N SER A 202 -10.67 5.43 -5.89
CA SER A 202 -11.51 5.66 -4.71
C SER A 202 -13.01 5.49 -5.03
N GLU A 203 -13.81 5.30 -3.99
CA GLU A 203 -15.29 5.27 -4.11
C GLU A 203 -15.88 6.59 -4.59
N PHE A 204 -15.15 7.69 -4.46
CA PHE A 204 -15.60 9.03 -4.83
C PHE A 204 -15.39 9.40 -6.29
N ILE A 205 -14.75 8.54 -7.10
CA ILE A 205 -14.35 8.88 -8.48
C ILE A 205 -15.54 9.35 -9.34
N ASP A 206 -16.72 8.76 -9.16
CA ASP A 206 -17.92 9.13 -9.90
C ASP A 206 -18.46 10.52 -9.51
N GLN A 207 -18.39 10.83 -8.22
CA GLN A 207 -18.79 12.14 -7.71
C GLN A 207 -17.81 13.23 -8.17
N LYS A 208 -16.48 12.96 -8.10
CA LYS A 208 -15.44 13.87 -8.61
C LYS A 208 -15.70 14.25 -10.07
N ILE A 209 -16.00 13.25 -10.91
CA ILE A 209 -16.27 13.48 -12.34
C ILE A 209 -17.58 14.25 -12.58
N LYS A 210 -18.63 13.91 -11.84
CA LYS A 210 -19.95 14.49 -12.03
C LYS A 210 -20.00 15.95 -11.59
N ASP A 211 -19.43 16.24 -10.43
CA ASP A 211 -19.54 17.54 -9.79
C ASP A 211 -18.33 18.44 -10.08
N GLU A 212 -17.33 17.90 -10.81
CA GLU A 212 -16.06 18.55 -11.14
C GLU A 212 -15.34 19.10 -9.90
N LYS A 213 -15.41 18.33 -8.79
CA LYS A 213 -14.88 18.70 -7.47
C LYS A 213 -14.17 17.54 -6.81
N ILE A 214 -13.27 17.84 -5.85
CA ILE A 214 -12.65 16.85 -5.00
C ILE A 214 -13.62 16.39 -3.92
N TYR A 215 -13.57 15.09 -3.66
CA TYR A 215 -14.16 14.38 -2.52
C TYR A 215 -13.09 13.46 -1.94
N GLU A 216 -12.89 13.55 -0.62
CA GLU A 216 -11.92 12.77 0.17
C GLU A 216 -12.57 12.20 1.43
#